data_0aa064f04caff1a5c162afa1df787539
#
_entry.id   0aa064f04caff1a5c162afa1df787539
#
_cell.length_a   1.000
_cell.length_b   1.000
_cell.length_c   1.000
_cell.angle_alpha   90.00
_cell.angle_beta   90.00
_cell.angle_gamma   90.00
#
_symmetry.space_group_name_H-M   'P 1'
#
loop_
_entity.id
_entity.type
_entity.pdbx_description
1 polymer ?
#
loop_
_entity_poly.entity_id
_entity_poly.type
_entity_poly.pdbx_seq_one_letter_code
_entity_poly.pdbx_strand_id
1 'polypeptide(L)'
;MLETPASEQLSEDRPAETGVRDVARERLLWTIGATTLVVVMVFLFLRGVNSSTGPGNGSAYGLPQTRPSPVYDLSEELRARLSIEVTAILEKSSPAQHHAHGHDFGDEYEKQELRVVCAVDPFGVEPVTATTLAEVKTVYAQHMCAVDELGDPWAKSIRVAGPLAVTLTGKEPKVEVPLSGEGYPEHVRELIPPYFLESAFSNYFDPDTLEKARQRFEDGQQPVQG
;
A
#
# COMPACT_ATOMS: atom_id res chain seq x y z
N MET A 1 61.52 -43.82 -5.54
CA MET A 1 62.26 -42.74 -4.98
C MET A 1 61.44 -42.06 -3.94
N LEU A 2 61.77 -42.36 -2.78
CA LEU A 2 61.46 -41.90 -1.47
C LEU A 2 61.84 -40.45 -1.29
N GLU A 3 60.98 -39.60 -0.77
CA GLU A 3 61.49 -38.53 0.14
C GLU A 3 60.35 -38.20 1.15
N THR A 4 60.72 -38.30 2.37
CA THR A 4 60.02 -38.24 3.64
C THR A 4 60.19 -36.83 4.24
N PRO A 5 59.46 -36.46 5.28
CA PRO A 5 58.87 -35.16 5.54
C PRO A 5 59.74 -34.26 6.45
N ALA A 6 59.51 -32.98 6.38
CA ALA A 6 59.99 -32.02 7.38
C ALA A 6 58.93 -31.75 8.43
N SER A 7 59.27 -32.11 9.62
CA SER A 7 58.64 -31.74 10.89
C SER A 7 58.89 -30.27 11.18
N GLU A 8 57.87 -29.49 11.41
CA GLU A 8 57.96 -28.13 11.91
C GLU A 8 57.22 -27.95 13.24
N GLN A 9 57.93 -27.36 14.11
CA GLN A 9 57.79 -27.31 15.58
C GLN A 9 56.58 -26.53 16.03
N LEU A 10 55.88 -27.09 17.05
CA LEU A 10 54.95 -26.37 17.90
C LEU A 10 55.71 -25.24 18.64
N SER A 11 55.30 -24.03 18.41
CA SER A 11 55.57 -22.89 19.28
C SER A 11 54.35 -22.71 20.19
N GLU A 12 54.57 -23.06 21.44
CA GLU A 12 53.65 -22.90 22.56
C GLU A 12 53.65 -21.43 23.01
N ASP A 13 52.72 -20.65 22.50
CA ASP A 13 52.57 -19.24 22.93
C ASP A 13 51.45 -19.18 23.99
N ARG A 14 51.89 -18.96 25.22
CA ARG A 14 51.07 -18.87 26.45
C ARG A 14 50.40 -17.49 26.46
N PRO A 15 49.06 -17.36 26.38
CA PRO A 15 48.43 -16.04 26.50
C PRO A 15 48.51 -15.54 27.94
N ALA A 16 48.96 -14.32 28.07
CA ALA A 16 49.03 -13.56 29.30
C ALA A 16 47.67 -13.35 29.95
N GLU A 17 47.60 -13.69 31.24
CA GLU A 17 46.46 -13.37 32.11
C GLU A 17 46.41 -11.86 32.41
N THR A 18 45.82 -11.07 31.53
CA THR A 18 45.45 -9.68 31.83
C THR A 18 44.15 -9.35 31.17
N GLY A 19 43.07 -9.28 31.94
CA GLY A 19 41.84 -8.71 31.38
C GLY A 19 40.51 -9.02 32.08
N VAL A 20 40.45 -9.83 33.11
CA VAL A 20 39.15 -10.19 33.73
C VAL A 20 38.57 -9.05 34.60
N ARG A 21 39.38 -8.08 35.03
CA ARG A 21 38.91 -6.97 35.89
C ARG A 21 38.27 -5.81 35.13
N ASP A 22 38.65 -5.58 33.90
CA ASP A 22 38.12 -4.44 33.10
C ASP A 22 36.78 -4.74 32.49
N VAL A 23 36.50 -5.97 32.08
CA VAL A 23 35.21 -6.37 31.48
C VAL A 23 34.05 -6.27 32.47
N ALA A 24 34.29 -6.53 33.76
CA ALA A 24 33.28 -6.41 34.79
C ALA A 24 32.90 -4.95 35.07
N ARG A 25 33.84 -4.03 34.95
CA ARG A 25 33.65 -2.61 35.19
C ARG A 25 32.92 -1.94 34.02
N GLU A 26 33.22 -2.35 32.82
CA GLU A 26 32.54 -1.88 31.59
C GLU A 26 31.08 -2.35 31.53
N ARG A 27 30.83 -3.61 31.85
CA ARG A 27 29.46 -4.15 31.91
C ARG A 27 28.58 -3.47 32.96
N LEU A 28 29.17 -3.07 34.11
CA LEU A 28 28.44 -2.37 35.17
C LEU A 28 28.05 -0.96 34.72
N LEU A 29 28.89 -0.25 33.97
CA LEU A 29 28.60 1.07 33.45
C LEU A 29 27.52 1.05 32.36
N TRP A 30 27.49 0.00 31.52
CA TRP A 30 26.49 -0.18 30.47
C TRP A 30 25.11 -0.52 31.06
N THR A 31 25.04 -1.32 32.12
CA THR A 31 23.78 -1.66 32.79
C THR A 31 23.17 -0.48 33.54
N ILE A 32 23.97 0.37 34.15
CA ILE A 32 23.48 1.60 34.82
C ILE A 32 23.02 2.62 33.80
N GLY A 33 23.72 2.78 32.67
CA GLY A 33 23.31 3.66 31.57
C GLY A 33 22.00 3.27 30.91
N ALA A 34 21.81 1.95 30.66
CA ALA A 34 20.60 1.44 30.02
C ALA A 34 19.36 1.57 30.92
N THR A 35 19.50 1.29 32.21
CA THR A 35 18.36 1.43 33.15
C THR A 35 17.95 2.88 33.37
N THR A 36 18.89 3.82 33.41
CA THR A 36 18.55 5.25 33.54
C THR A 36 17.84 5.77 32.29
N LEU A 37 18.23 5.33 31.10
CA LEU A 37 17.62 5.74 29.83
C LEU A 37 16.18 5.23 29.70
N VAL A 38 15.93 3.98 30.11
CA VAL A 38 14.58 3.41 30.13
C VAL A 38 13.67 4.14 31.13
N VAL A 39 14.17 4.46 32.33
CA VAL A 39 13.38 5.18 33.35
C VAL A 39 13.05 6.61 32.87
N VAL A 40 13.99 7.30 32.23
CA VAL A 40 13.73 8.65 31.66
C VAL A 40 12.74 8.59 30.52
N MET A 41 12.85 7.58 29.63
CA MET A 41 11.88 7.39 28.53
C MET A 41 10.48 7.08 29.06
N VAL A 42 10.34 6.20 30.06
CA VAL A 42 9.05 5.89 30.68
C VAL A 42 8.48 7.12 31.40
N PHE A 43 9.31 7.93 32.06
CA PHE A 43 8.88 9.14 32.76
C PHE A 43 8.43 10.25 31.78
N LEU A 44 9.12 10.37 30.63
CA LEU A 44 8.71 11.29 29.56
C LEU A 44 7.42 10.81 28.88
N PHE A 45 7.25 9.50 28.71
CA PHE A 45 6.02 8.93 28.16
C PHE A 45 4.84 9.14 29.11
N LEU A 46 5.02 8.91 30.42
CA LEU A 46 3.97 9.14 31.43
C LEU A 46 3.63 10.62 31.62
N ARG A 47 4.59 11.54 31.45
CA ARG A 47 4.31 12.98 31.46
C ARG A 47 3.66 13.47 30.18
N GLY A 48 3.97 12.85 29.03
CA GLY A 48 3.33 13.16 27.74
C GLY A 48 1.85 12.78 27.70
N VAL A 49 1.43 11.79 28.46
CA VAL A 49 0.03 11.31 28.50
C VAL A 49 -0.86 12.17 29.41
N ASN A 50 -0.28 12.96 30.35
CA ASN A 50 -1.05 13.75 31.32
C ASN A 50 -1.18 15.25 31.00
N SER A 51 -0.78 15.71 29.82
CA SER A 51 -0.82 17.14 29.47
C SER A 51 -1.71 17.46 28.27
N SER A 52 -2.80 16.74 28.07
CA SER A 52 -3.78 17.09 27.05
C SER A 52 -5.22 17.10 27.57
N THR A 53 -5.46 17.95 28.60
CA THR A 53 -6.79 18.53 28.82
C THR A 53 -6.81 19.95 28.23
N GLY A 54 -6.68 20.01 26.90
CA GLY A 54 -7.04 21.15 26.09
C GLY A 54 -8.26 20.79 25.25
N PRO A 55 -9.19 21.71 24.99
CA PRO A 55 -10.37 21.40 24.21
C PRO A 55 -9.99 21.07 22.77
N GLY A 56 -10.15 19.80 22.39
CA GLY A 56 -10.39 19.38 21.03
C GLY A 56 -9.30 19.62 19.99
N ASN A 57 -8.21 18.84 20.03
CA ASN A 57 -7.56 18.42 18.80
C ASN A 57 -7.62 16.89 18.75
N GLY A 58 -8.70 16.40 18.16
CA GLY A 58 -8.84 14.99 17.81
C GLY A 58 -7.68 14.56 16.92
N SER A 59 -7.12 13.44 17.26
CA SER A 59 -6.11 12.70 16.51
C SER A 59 -6.38 12.80 15.00
N ALA A 60 -5.37 13.17 14.24
CA ALA A 60 -5.42 13.24 12.77
C ALA A 60 -5.70 11.89 12.07
N TYR A 61 -5.97 10.84 12.83
CA TYR A 61 -6.29 9.49 12.35
C TYR A 61 -7.78 9.11 12.52
N GLY A 62 -8.71 10.06 12.57
CA GLY A 62 -10.09 9.72 12.86
C GLY A 62 -11.14 10.73 12.45
N LEU A 63 -10.82 11.71 11.65
CA LEU A 63 -11.87 12.50 11.02
C LEU A 63 -12.59 11.63 10.00
N PRO A 64 -13.93 11.54 10.02
CA PRO A 64 -14.67 10.93 8.95
C PRO A 64 -14.27 11.65 7.67
N GLN A 65 -13.57 10.94 6.78
CA GLN A 65 -13.23 11.48 5.47
C GLN A 65 -14.55 11.65 4.73
N THR A 66 -14.97 12.87 4.56
CA THR A 66 -16.12 13.18 3.73
C THR A 66 -15.72 13.08 2.27
N ARG A 67 -16.53 12.37 1.49
CA ARG A 67 -16.38 12.36 0.03
C ARG A 67 -16.41 13.81 -0.47
N PRO A 68 -15.45 14.24 -1.31
CA PRO A 68 -15.53 15.54 -1.97
C PRO A 68 -16.86 15.71 -2.69
N SER A 69 -17.45 16.90 -2.63
CA SER A 69 -18.65 17.17 -3.41
C SER A 69 -18.28 17.18 -4.90
N PRO A 70 -18.72 16.21 -5.69
CA PRO A 70 -18.37 16.17 -7.10
C PRO A 70 -19.02 17.34 -7.84
N VAL A 71 -18.26 17.92 -8.77
CA VAL A 71 -18.81 18.95 -9.70
C VAL A 71 -19.92 18.35 -10.59
N TYR A 72 -19.80 17.03 -10.85
CA TYR A 72 -20.78 16.24 -11.57
C TYR A 72 -21.10 15.00 -10.73
N ASP A 73 -22.35 14.90 -10.26
CA ASP A 73 -22.75 13.80 -9.38
C ASP A 73 -23.17 12.58 -10.20
N LEU A 74 -22.45 11.47 -9.99
CA LEU A 74 -22.86 10.17 -10.52
C LEU A 74 -24.03 9.65 -9.67
N SER A 75 -25.13 9.22 -10.31
CA SER A 75 -26.18 8.51 -9.59
C SER A 75 -25.59 7.27 -8.90
N GLU A 76 -26.14 6.91 -7.73
CA GLU A 76 -25.67 5.72 -6.99
C GLU A 76 -25.75 4.45 -7.83
N GLU A 77 -26.81 4.33 -8.66
CA GLU A 77 -26.97 3.18 -9.54
C GLU A 77 -25.85 3.10 -10.59
N LEU A 78 -25.54 4.21 -11.26
CA LEU A 78 -24.46 4.25 -12.25
C LEU A 78 -23.09 4.00 -11.59
N ARG A 79 -22.85 4.62 -10.43
CA ARG A 79 -21.64 4.42 -9.64
C ARG A 79 -21.44 2.93 -9.29
N ALA A 80 -22.48 2.27 -8.79
CA ALA A 80 -22.43 0.86 -8.43
C ALA A 80 -22.11 -0.03 -9.64
N ARG A 81 -22.76 0.22 -10.78
CA ARG A 81 -22.51 -0.52 -12.03
C ARG A 81 -21.09 -0.30 -12.54
N LEU A 82 -20.60 0.93 -12.52
CA LEU A 82 -19.21 1.25 -12.91
C LEU A 82 -18.19 0.61 -11.98
N SER A 83 -18.45 0.60 -10.67
CA SER A 83 -17.61 -0.08 -9.70
C SER A 83 -17.47 -1.57 -10.04
N ILE A 84 -18.58 -2.26 -10.33
CA ILE A 84 -18.57 -3.68 -10.72
C ILE A 84 -17.80 -3.89 -12.03
N GLU A 85 -18.09 -3.11 -13.05
CA GLU A 85 -17.49 -3.25 -14.38
C GLU A 85 -15.96 -3.02 -14.34
N VAL A 86 -15.53 -1.92 -13.72
CA VAL A 86 -14.10 -1.61 -13.62
C VAL A 86 -13.37 -2.62 -12.72
N THR A 87 -13.99 -3.05 -11.61
CA THR A 87 -13.44 -4.13 -10.78
C THR A 87 -13.20 -5.40 -11.60
N ALA A 88 -14.20 -5.81 -12.40
CA ALA A 88 -14.08 -6.99 -13.23
C ALA A 88 -12.97 -6.87 -14.29
N ILE A 89 -12.77 -5.67 -14.86
CA ILE A 89 -11.67 -5.38 -15.79
C ILE A 89 -10.32 -5.55 -15.10
N LEU A 90 -10.15 -4.96 -13.91
CA LEU A 90 -8.90 -5.02 -13.16
C LEU A 90 -8.59 -6.44 -12.68
N GLU A 91 -9.56 -7.14 -12.12
CA GLU A 91 -9.36 -8.50 -11.56
C GLU A 91 -9.15 -9.58 -12.63
N LYS A 92 -9.44 -9.31 -13.91
CA LYS A 92 -9.07 -10.17 -15.04
C LYS A 92 -7.59 -10.05 -15.42
N SER A 93 -6.93 -8.98 -14.98
CA SER A 93 -5.53 -8.72 -15.31
C SER A 93 -4.60 -9.46 -14.34
N SER A 94 -3.57 -10.11 -14.89
CA SER A 94 -2.48 -10.67 -14.09
C SER A 94 -1.62 -9.56 -13.49
N PRO A 95 -0.77 -9.84 -12.47
CA PRO A 95 0.19 -8.86 -11.94
C PRO A 95 1.07 -8.23 -13.03
N ALA A 96 1.52 -8.99 -14.03
CA ALA A 96 2.27 -8.49 -15.18
C ALA A 96 1.48 -7.48 -16.02
N GLN A 97 0.19 -7.72 -16.23
CA GLN A 97 -0.68 -6.79 -16.96
C GLN A 97 -0.94 -5.53 -16.12
N HIS A 98 -1.10 -5.66 -14.81
CA HIS A 98 -1.17 -4.52 -13.91
C HIS A 98 0.09 -3.67 -13.97
N HIS A 99 1.27 -4.28 -14.01
CA HIS A 99 2.52 -3.54 -14.20
C HIS A 99 2.53 -2.77 -15.52
N ALA A 100 2.07 -3.39 -16.62
CA ALA A 100 1.93 -2.71 -17.91
C ALA A 100 0.94 -1.52 -17.88
N HIS A 101 0.00 -1.49 -16.96
CA HIS A 101 -0.93 -0.38 -16.73
C HIS A 101 -0.32 0.73 -15.84
N GLY A 102 0.86 0.49 -15.26
CA GLY A 102 1.55 1.42 -14.34
C GLY A 102 1.39 1.09 -12.85
N HIS A 103 0.77 -0.03 -12.49
CA HIS A 103 0.74 -0.50 -11.11
C HIS A 103 2.08 -1.14 -10.74
N ASP A 104 2.64 -0.76 -9.60
CA ASP A 104 3.90 -1.32 -9.10
C ASP A 104 3.63 -2.21 -7.87
N PHE A 105 3.48 -3.50 -8.10
CA PHE A 105 3.40 -4.50 -7.02
C PHE A 105 4.78 -5.03 -6.60
N GLY A 106 5.85 -4.66 -7.32
CA GLY A 106 7.21 -5.19 -7.18
C GLY A 106 7.52 -6.27 -8.22
N ASP A 107 8.78 -6.28 -8.68
CA ASP A 107 9.26 -7.13 -9.78
C ASP A 107 9.06 -8.64 -9.54
N GLU A 108 9.01 -9.07 -8.27
CA GLU A 108 8.78 -10.45 -7.88
C GLU A 108 7.38 -10.97 -8.24
N TYR A 109 6.40 -10.07 -8.31
CA TYR A 109 5.01 -10.44 -8.61
C TYR A 109 4.70 -10.46 -10.11
N GLU A 110 5.47 -9.75 -10.94
CA GLU A 110 5.25 -9.70 -12.39
C GLU A 110 5.28 -11.09 -13.07
N LYS A 111 6.05 -12.01 -12.52
CA LYS A 111 6.27 -13.34 -13.09
C LYS A 111 5.35 -14.40 -12.51
N GLN A 112 4.44 -14.01 -11.62
CA GLN A 112 3.56 -14.93 -10.93
C GLN A 112 2.13 -14.82 -11.45
N GLU A 113 1.48 -15.96 -11.61
CA GLU A 113 0.05 -16.06 -11.95
C GLU A 113 -0.77 -16.00 -10.65
N LEU A 114 -0.73 -14.84 -9.99
CA LEU A 114 -1.46 -14.60 -8.74
C LEU A 114 -2.78 -13.89 -9.02
N ARG A 115 -3.75 -14.16 -8.20
CA ARG A 115 -5.01 -13.46 -8.22
C ARG A 115 -4.80 -12.03 -7.69
N VAL A 116 -5.44 -11.07 -8.35
CA VAL A 116 -5.53 -9.69 -7.87
C VAL A 116 -6.97 -9.42 -7.47
N VAL A 117 -7.18 -8.83 -6.31
CA VAL A 117 -8.49 -8.42 -5.80
C VAL A 117 -8.52 -6.91 -5.68
N CYS A 118 -9.51 -6.28 -6.32
CA CYS A 118 -9.60 -4.83 -6.41
C CYS A 118 -10.88 -4.28 -5.77
N ALA A 119 -10.76 -3.11 -5.17
CA ALA A 119 -11.86 -2.23 -4.84
C ALA A 119 -11.83 -1.02 -5.78
N VAL A 120 -12.98 -0.57 -6.27
CA VAL A 120 -13.08 0.58 -7.17
C VAL A 120 -14.20 1.50 -6.71
N ASP A 121 -13.90 2.78 -6.52
CA ASP A 121 -14.86 3.83 -6.17
C ASP A 121 -14.89 4.91 -7.27
N PRO A 122 -15.82 4.84 -8.24
CA PRO A 122 -15.94 5.79 -9.32
C PRO A 122 -16.31 7.19 -8.82
N PHE A 123 -15.60 8.21 -9.30
CA PHE A 123 -15.88 9.61 -8.97
C PHE A 123 -16.22 10.48 -10.19
N GLY A 124 -16.03 9.97 -11.42
CA GLY A 124 -16.33 10.72 -12.62
C GLY A 124 -16.42 9.86 -13.87
N VAL A 125 -17.05 10.40 -14.91
CA VAL A 125 -17.17 9.75 -16.23
C VAL A 125 -17.05 10.77 -17.37
N GLU A 126 -16.72 10.28 -18.55
CA GLU A 126 -16.85 11.00 -19.81
C GLU A 126 -17.73 10.20 -20.78
N PRO A 127 -18.69 10.90 -21.46
CA PRO A 127 -19.08 12.31 -21.25
C PRO A 127 -19.74 12.50 -19.87
N VAL A 128 -19.55 13.68 -19.25
CA VAL A 128 -20.11 14.00 -17.92
C VAL A 128 -21.65 13.96 -17.86
N THR A 129 -22.27 13.95 -19.01
CA THR A 129 -23.74 13.84 -19.15
C THR A 129 -24.23 12.40 -19.25
N ALA A 130 -23.34 11.41 -19.20
CA ALA A 130 -23.74 10.01 -19.25
C ALA A 130 -24.57 9.64 -18.01
N THR A 131 -25.70 8.98 -18.23
CA THR A 131 -26.62 8.51 -17.21
C THR A 131 -26.73 7.00 -17.17
N THR A 132 -26.21 6.34 -18.19
CA THR A 132 -26.20 4.87 -18.32
C THR A 132 -24.78 4.37 -18.64
N LEU A 133 -24.50 3.12 -18.29
CA LEU A 133 -23.21 2.49 -18.58
C LEU A 133 -22.87 2.52 -20.09
N ALA A 134 -23.87 2.34 -20.96
CA ALA A 134 -23.68 2.33 -22.41
C ALA A 134 -23.23 3.68 -23.00
N GLU A 135 -23.48 4.77 -22.30
CA GLU A 135 -23.06 6.12 -22.70
C GLU A 135 -21.65 6.46 -22.23
N VAL A 136 -21.13 5.74 -21.23
CA VAL A 136 -19.82 6.03 -20.64
C VAL A 136 -18.72 5.57 -21.58
N LYS A 137 -17.79 6.46 -21.86
CA LYS A 137 -16.58 6.20 -22.65
C LYS A 137 -15.36 6.02 -21.77
N THR A 138 -15.23 6.85 -20.74
CA THR A 138 -14.13 6.80 -19.78
C THR A 138 -14.68 6.91 -18.37
N VAL A 139 -14.14 6.11 -17.46
CA VAL A 139 -14.42 6.13 -16.02
C VAL A 139 -13.19 6.64 -15.30
N TYR A 140 -13.39 7.55 -14.35
CA TYR A 140 -12.38 7.99 -13.41
C TYR A 140 -12.76 7.51 -12.03
N ALA A 141 -11.84 6.80 -11.35
CA ALA A 141 -12.13 6.17 -10.07
C ALA A 141 -10.92 6.20 -9.13
N GLN A 142 -11.17 6.17 -7.84
CA GLN A 142 -10.19 5.67 -6.88
C GLN A 142 -10.21 4.15 -6.93
N HIS A 143 -9.04 3.53 -6.81
CA HIS A 143 -8.93 2.08 -6.74
C HIS A 143 -7.93 1.66 -5.67
N MET A 144 -8.11 0.44 -5.20
CA MET A 144 -7.12 -0.28 -4.40
C MET A 144 -7.12 -1.72 -4.87
N CYS A 145 -5.97 -2.21 -5.32
CA CYS A 145 -5.78 -3.60 -5.73
C CYS A 145 -4.76 -4.28 -4.83
N ALA A 146 -5.01 -5.52 -4.44
CA ALA A 146 -4.17 -6.34 -3.59
C ALA A 146 -3.81 -7.64 -4.33
N VAL A 147 -2.54 -8.03 -4.27
CA VAL A 147 -2.11 -9.36 -4.74
C VAL A 147 -2.45 -10.38 -3.68
N ASP A 148 -3.18 -11.42 -4.08
CA ASP A 148 -3.56 -12.55 -3.22
C ASP A 148 -2.47 -13.62 -3.27
N GLU A 149 -1.53 -13.51 -2.37
CA GLU A 149 -0.51 -14.51 -2.14
C GLU A 149 -1.07 -15.55 -1.16
N LEU A 150 -1.07 -16.83 -1.58
CA LEU A 150 -1.73 -17.91 -0.85
C LEU A 150 -1.31 -17.97 0.62
N GLY A 151 -2.28 -17.74 1.51
CA GLY A 151 -2.11 -17.83 2.96
C GLY A 151 -1.77 -16.51 3.65
N ASP A 152 -1.53 -15.44 2.92
CA ASP A 152 -1.34 -14.13 3.52
C ASP A 152 -2.68 -13.43 3.78
N PRO A 153 -2.89 -12.88 4.98
CA PRO A 153 -4.09 -12.10 5.26
C PRO A 153 -4.04 -10.76 4.53
N TRP A 154 -5.21 -10.18 4.24
CA TRP A 154 -5.33 -8.85 3.64
C TRP A 154 -4.39 -7.78 4.24
N ALA A 155 -4.21 -7.82 5.57
CA ALA A 155 -3.37 -6.84 6.27
C ALA A 155 -1.88 -6.89 5.86
N LYS A 156 -1.41 -8.01 5.33
CA LYS A 156 -0.02 -8.23 4.90
C LYS A 156 0.16 -8.19 3.39
N SER A 157 -0.93 -8.22 2.60
CA SER A 157 -0.86 -8.23 1.14
C SER A 157 -0.17 -6.99 0.60
N ILE A 158 0.53 -7.14 -0.51
CA ILE A 158 1.03 -6.01 -1.30
C ILE A 158 -0.14 -5.34 -1.98
N ARG A 159 -0.24 -4.02 -1.86
CA ARG A 159 -1.36 -3.24 -2.38
C ARG A 159 -0.89 -1.99 -3.10
N VAL A 160 -1.59 -1.68 -4.17
CA VAL A 160 -1.48 -0.40 -4.88
C VAL A 160 -2.82 0.33 -4.79
N ALA A 161 -2.78 1.64 -4.67
CA ALA A 161 -3.98 2.47 -4.59
C ALA A 161 -3.74 3.85 -5.22
N GLY A 162 -4.80 4.45 -5.70
CA GLY A 162 -4.77 5.80 -6.25
C GLY A 162 -5.88 6.04 -7.27
N PRO A 163 -5.88 7.19 -7.95
CA PRO A 163 -6.79 7.44 -9.05
C PRO A 163 -6.37 6.64 -10.29
N LEU A 164 -7.35 6.30 -11.12
CA LEU A 164 -7.14 5.71 -12.44
C LEU A 164 -8.15 6.25 -13.45
N ALA A 165 -7.85 6.05 -14.73
CA ALA A 165 -8.77 6.21 -15.83
C ALA A 165 -8.95 4.88 -16.56
N VAL A 166 -10.19 4.52 -16.86
CA VAL A 166 -10.51 3.33 -17.67
C VAL A 166 -11.33 3.75 -18.88
N THR A 167 -10.76 3.59 -20.06
CA THR A 167 -11.47 3.80 -21.32
C THR A 167 -12.20 2.51 -21.67
N LEU A 168 -13.54 2.57 -21.73
CA LEU A 168 -14.42 1.44 -22.02
C LEU A 168 -14.67 1.25 -23.52
N THR A 169 -14.36 2.28 -24.33
CA THR A 169 -14.55 2.23 -25.78
C THR A 169 -13.37 1.57 -26.47
N GLY A 170 -13.69 0.78 -27.50
CA GLY A 170 -12.66 0.07 -28.28
C GLY A 170 -12.88 -1.43 -28.26
N LYS A 171 -11.87 -2.18 -28.73
CA LYS A 171 -11.93 -3.64 -28.78
C LYS A 171 -11.71 -4.26 -27.40
N GLU A 172 -10.85 -3.60 -26.62
CA GLU A 172 -10.52 -3.98 -25.23
C GLU A 172 -10.49 -2.71 -24.38
N PRO A 173 -10.89 -2.78 -23.10
CA PRO A 173 -10.74 -1.68 -22.18
C PRO A 173 -9.27 -1.29 -22.01
N LYS A 174 -9.00 0.01 -21.89
CA LYS A 174 -7.67 0.54 -21.59
C LYS A 174 -7.63 1.09 -20.18
N VAL A 175 -6.76 0.56 -19.34
CA VAL A 175 -6.52 1.03 -17.97
C VAL A 175 -5.26 1.88 -17.96
N GLU A 176 -5.32 3.03 -17.30
CA GLU A 176 -4.20 3.94 -17.13
C GLU A 176 -4.16 4.42 -15.68
N VAL A 177 -2.98 4.38 -15.05
CA VAL A 177 -2.74 4.95 -13.72
C VAL A 177 -1.61 5.97 -13.78
N PRO A 178 -1.61 7.00 -12.92
CA PRO A 178 -0.50 7.93 -12.85
C PRO A 178 0.76 7.22 -12.43
N LEU A 179 1.89 7.55 -13.04
CA LEU A 179 3.18 7.00 -12.63
C LEU A 179 3.50 7.43 -11.20
N SER A 180 3.92 6.47 -10.39
CA SER A 180 4.32 6.71 -8.99
C SER A 180 5.67 7.43 -8.89
N GLY A 181 5.95 8.04 -7.73
CA GLY A 181 7.23 8.69 -7.44
C GLY A 181 7.29 10.17 -7.83
N GLU A 182 8.45 10.61 -8.31
CA GLU A 182 8.66 12.02 -8.70
C GLU A 182 7.74 12.40 -9.86
N GLY A 183 7.07 13.56 -9.75
CA GLY A 183 6.11 14.02 -10.77
C GLY A 183 4.71 13.41 -10.66
N TYR A 184 4.42 12.60 -9.64
CA TYR A 184 3.09 12.00 -9.48
C TYR A 184 1.92 12.99 -9.58
N PRO A 185 1.95 14.19 -8.94
CA PRO A 185 0.86 15.15 -9.07
C PRO A 185 0.65 15.65 -10.50
N GLU A 186 1.72 15.75 -11.26
CA GLU A 186 1.69 16.15 -12.68
C GLU A 186 1.05 15.05 -13.52
N HIS A 187 1.45 13.79 -13.32
CA HIS A 187 0.86 12.64 -14.01
C HIS A 187 -0.63 12.49 -13.70
N VAL A 188 -1.06 12.78 -12.46
CA VAL A 188 -2.50 12.82 -12.13
C VAL A 188 -3.21 13.89 -12.94
N ARG A 189 -2.62 15.11 -13.08
CA ARG A 189 -3.23 16.21 -13.84
C ARG A 189 -3.24 15.96 -15.35
N GLU A 190 -2.32 15.17 -15.86
CA GLU A 190 -2.29 14.75 -17.27
C GLU A 190 -3.38 13.72 -17.58
N LEU A 191 -3.62 12.81 -16.63
CA LEU A 191 -4.57 11.71 -16.80
C LEU A 191 -6.01 12.11 -16.48
N ILE A 192 -6.21 12.93 -15.44
CA ILE A 192 -7.53 13.24 -14.89
C ILE A 192 -7.96 14.67 -15.28
N PRO A 193 -9.15 14.85 -15.85
CA PRO A 193 -9.67 16.18 -16.19
C PRO A 193 -9.70 17.13 -14.99
N PRO A 194 -9.45 18.45 -15.22
CA PRO A 194 -9.33 19.43 -14.13
C PRO A 194 -10.52 19.46 -13.17
N TYR A 195 -11.73 19.22 -13.65
CA TYR A 195 -12.94 19.23 -12.83
C TYR A 195 -13.11 17.99 -11.94
N PHE A 196 -12.26 16.96 -12.09
CA PHE A 196 -12.23 15.79 -11.23
C PHE A 196 -11.00 15.71 -10.31
N LEU A 197 -10.08 16.69 -10.39
CA LEU A 197 -8.81 16.66 -9.65
C LEU A 197 -9.01 16.65 -8.12
N GLU A 198 -10.03 17.34 -7.60
CA GLU A 198 -10.34 17.31 -6.18
C GLU A 198 -10.63 15.88 -5.70
N SER A 199 -11.43 15.15 -6.46
CA SER A 199 -11.73 13.73 -6.17
C SER A 199 -10.51 12.84 -6.38
N ALA A 200 -9.69 13.09 -7.40
CA ALA A 200 -8.49 12.32 -7.69
C ALA A 200 -7.42 12.47 -6.61
N PHE A 201 -7.26 13.67 -6.03
CA PHE A 201 -6.33 13.93 -4.93
C PHE A 201 -6.94 13.67 -3.53
N SER A 202 -8.21 13.31 -3.48
CA SER A 202 -8.85 12.96 -2.22
C SER A 202 -8.27 11.63 -1.69
N ASN A 203 -8.06 11.57 -0.38
CA ASN A 203 -7.76 10.31 0.30
C ASN A 203 -9.05 9.53 0.66
N TYR A 204 -10.20 10.00 0.16
CA TYR A 204 -11.47 9.31 0.39
C TYR A 204 -11.57 8.06 -0.46
N PHE A 205 -11.99 6.99 0.16
CA PHE A 205 -12.40 5.75 -0.48
C PHE A 205 -13.67 5.24 0.22
N ASP A 206 -14.64 4.75 -0.53
CA ASP A 206 -15.86 4.22 0.06
C ASP A 206 -15.56 3.00 0.96
N PRO A 207 -15.83 3.09 2.29
CA PRO A 207 -15.46 2.03 3.23
C PRO A 207 -16.14 0.70 2.94
N ASP A 208 -17.39 0.71 2.47
CA ASP A 208 -18.14 -0.50 2.19
C ASP A 208 -17.58 -1.23 0.96
N THR A 209 -17.16 -0.48 -0.05
CA THR A 209 -16.51 -1.04 -1.24
C THR A 209 -15.17 -1.68 -0.88
N LEU A 210 -14.38 -1.04 -0.02
CA LEU A 210 -13.10 -1.58 0.45
C LEU A 210 -13.32 -2.84 1.30
N GLU A 211 -14.29 -2.82 2.20
CA GLU A 211 -14.60 -3.96 3.07
C GLU A 211 -15.07 -5.18 2.27
N LYS A 212 -15.90 -4.98 1.24
CA LYS A 212 -16.32 -6.05 0.33
C LYS A 212 -15.13 -6.66 -0.44
N ALA A 213 -14.17 -5.84 -0.87
CA ALA A 213 -12.95 -6.35 -1.51
C ALA A 213 -12.11 -7.16 -0.52
N ARG A 214 -11.93 -6.68 0.71
CA ARG A 214 -11.24 -7.40 1.78
C ARG A 214 -11.89 -8.77 2.04
N GLN A 215 -13.20 -8.83 2.16
CA GLN A 215 -13.93 -10.09 2.35
C GLN A 215 -13.70 -11.07 1.19
N ARG A 216 -13.81 -10.58 -0.08
CA ARG A 216 -13.52 -11.44 -1.25
C ARG A 216 -12.08 -11.95 -1.27
N PHE A 217 -11.12 -11.14 -0.82
CA PHE A 217 -9.73 -11.54 -0.70
C PHE A 217 -9.56 -12.66 0.33
N GLU A 218 -10.09 -12.46 1.55
CA GLU A 218 -9.97 -13.41 2.66
C GLU A 218 -10.76 -14.70 2.41
N ASP A 219 -11.91 -14.62 1.74
CA ASP A 219 -12.73 -15.79 1.39
C ASP A 219 -12.21 -16.56 0.16
N GLY A 220 -11.20 -16.05 -0.54
CA GLY A 220 -10.69 -16.65 -1.76
C GLY A 220 -11.71 -16.69 -2.91
N GLN A 221 -12.71 -15.82 -2.92
CA GLN A 221 -13.76 -15.80 -3.94
C GLN A 221 -13.22 -15.39 -5.32
N GLN A 222 -13.86 -15.94 -6.36
CA GLN A 222 -13.54 -15.59 -7.75
C GLN A 222 -13.81 -14.11 -8.02
N PRO A 223 -13.14 -13.50 -9.03
CA PRO A 223 -13.38 -12.12 -9.44
C PRO A 223 -14.86 -11.83 -9.70
N VAL A 224 -15.25 -10.58 -9.52
CA VAL A 224 -16.60 -10.11 -9.85
C VAL A 224 -16.83 -10.28 -11.34
N GLN A 225 -17.87 -11.04 -11.70
CA GLN A 225 -18.29 -11.17 -13.11
C GLN A 225 -19.16 -9.98 -13.47
N GLY A 226 -18.72 -9.16 -14.39
CA GLY A 226 -19.46 -8.02 -14.94
C GLY A 226 -20.40 -8.42 -16.06
#